data_3562114d470537ab21952bfe9ecc1a7b
#
_entry.id   3562114d470537ab21952bfe9ecc1a7b
#
_cell.length_a   1.000
_cell.length_b   1.000
_cell.length_c   1.000
_cell.angle_alpha   90.00
_cell.angle_beta   90.00
_cell.angle_gamma   90.00
#
_symmetry.space_group_name_H-M   'P 1'
#
loop_
_entity.id
_entity.type
_entity.pdbx_description
1 polymer ?
#
loop_
_entity_poly.entity_id
_entity_poly.type
_entity_poly.pdbx_seq_one_letter_code
_entity_poly.pdbx_strand_id
1 'polypeptide(L)'
;MYRVMALFLLLCGCAPMSENECRTGNWYALGEQDALMGNRPKIDVYADQCGRYRVQPSEPDYMAGWALGASEFNTRVGGSKM
;
A
#
# COMPACT_ATOMS: atom_id res chain seq x y z
N MET A 1 2.04 26.87 -19.50
CA MET A 1 2.82 25.65 -19.57
C MET A 1 3.13 25.11 -18.23
N TYR A 2 3.85 25.81 -17.44
CA TYR A 2 4.18 25.28 -16.13
C TYR A 2 2.96 25.06 -15.25
N ARG A 3 1.90 25.75 -15.53
CA ARG A 3 0.67 25.50 -14.80
C ARG A 3 0.15 24.11 -15.04
N VAL A 4 0.27 23.67 -16.26
CA VAL A 4 -0.16 22.34 -16.60
C VAL A 4 0.64 21.32 -15.86
N MET A 5 1.92 21.55 -15.72
CA MET A 5 2.76 20.62 -14.99
C MET A 5 2.40 20.56 -13.52
N ALA A 6 2.05 21.69 -12.96
CA ALA A 6 1.66 21.71 -11.56
C ALA A 6 0.40 20.90 -11.34
N LEU A 7 -0.56 21.02 -12.24
CA LEU A 7 -1.76 20.25 -12.17
C LEU A 7 -1.47 18.76 -12.28
N PHE A 8 -0.57 18.44 -13.15
CA PHE A 8 -0.18 17.07 -13.35
C PHE A 8 0.37 16.47 -12.06
N LEU A 9 1.20 17.20 -11.39
CA LEU A 9 1.77 16.75 -10.15
C LEU A 9 0.71 16.53 -9.09
N LEU A 10 -0.29 17.38 -9.07
CA LEU A 10 -1.35 17.23 -8.09
C LEU A 10 -2.14 15.97 -8.30
N LEU A 11 -2.26 15.51 -9.53
CA LEU A 11 -3.00 14.30 -9.80
C LEU A 11 -2.24 13.06 -9.44
N CYS A 12 -0.94 13.15 -9.32
CA CYS A 12 -0.11 11.98 -9.22
C CYS A 12 -0.17 11.24 -7.91
N GLY A 13 -0.58 11.73 -6.87
CA GLY A 13 -0.40 11.04 -5.61
C GLY A 13 -1.65 10.67 -4.88
N CYS A 14 -2.79 10.92 -5.45
CA CYS A 14 -4.01 10.84 -4.67
C CYS A 14 -5.06 9.91 -5.21
N ALA A 15 -4.74 9.12 -6.19
CA ALA A 15 -5.74 8.27 -6.81
C ALA A 15 -6.05 7.07 -5.93
N PRO A 16 -7.32 6.78 -5.68
CA PRO A 16 -7.65 5.54 -4.97
C PRO A 16 -7.43 4.36 -5.88
N MET A 17 -7.50 3.17 -5.29
CA MET A 17 -7.32 1.96 -6.09
C MET A 17 -8.44 1.84 -7.11
N SER A 18 -8.06 1.43 -8.31
CA SER A 18 -9.04 1.16 -9.34
C SER A 18 -9.67 -0.22 -9.13
N GLU A 19 -10.76 -0.47 -9.84
CA GLU A 19 -11.40 -1.76 -9.73
C GLU A 19 -10.45 -2.88 -10.15
N ASN A 20 -9.70 -2.66 -11.22
CA ASN A 20 -8.76 -3.67 -11.65
C ASN A 20 -7.70 -3.95 -10.60
N GLU A 21 -7.20 -2.92 -9.99
CA GLU A 21 -6.22 -3.11 -8.92
C GLU A 21 -6.81 -3.86 -7.74
N CYS A 22 -8.06 -3.59 -7.43
CA CYS A 22 -8.71 -4.30 -6.33
C CYS A 22 -8.89 -5.78 -6.65
N ARG A 23 -9.24 -6.09 -7.90
CA ARG A 23 -9.54 -7.47 -8.26
C ARG A 23 -8.30 -8.29 -8.50
N THR A 24 -7.25 -7.69 -9.04
CA THR A 24 -6.06 -8.44 -9.42
C THR A 24 -4.86 -8.11 -8.55
N GLY A 25 -5.01 -7.28 -7.57
CA GLY A 25 -3.89 -6.83 -6.77
C GLY A 25 -3.26 -7.97 -5.97
N ASN A 26 -1.96 -7.86 -5.80
CA ASN A 26 -1.22 -8.80 -4.98
C ASN A 26 -1.16 -8.24 -3.57
N TRP A 27 -2.07 -8.71 -2.72
CA TRP A 27 -2.19 -8.13 -1.38
C TRP A 27 -0.97 -8.39 -0.52
N TYR A 28 -0.32 -9.52 -0.70
CA TYR A 28 0.91 -9.82 0.02
C TYR A 28 1.99 -8.79 -0.32
N ALA A 29 2.21 -8.56 -1.61
CA ALA A 29 3.23 -7.62 -2.03
C ALA A 29 2.89 -6.21 -1.57
N LEU A 30 1.62 -5.86 -1.59
CA LEU A 30 1.20 -4.54 -1.16
C LEU A 30 1.46 -4.34 0.33
N GLY A 31 1.17 -5.35 1.13
CA GLY A 31 1.45 -5.28 2.55
C GLY A 31 2.93 -5.13 2.82
N GLU A 32 3.73 -5.92 2.12
CA GLU A 32 5.18 -5.84 2.29
C GLU A 32 5.69 -4.45 1.95
N GLN A 33 5.21 -3.90 0.84
CA GLN A 33 5.64 -2.58 0.42
C GLN A 33 5.27 -1.51 1.43
N ASP A 34 4.05 -1.57 1.94
CA ASP A 34 3.61 -0.59 2.93
C ASP A 34 4.49 -0.62 4.17
N ALA A 35 4.81 -1.82 4.64
CA ALA A 35 5.65 -1.93 5.82
C ALA A 35 7.07 -1.47 5.56
N LEU A 36 7.59 -1.75 4.36
CA LEU A 36 8.93 -1.30 4.02
C LEU A 36 9.04 0.21 3.98
N MET A 37 7.94 0.88 3.71
CA MET A 37 7.91 2.33 3.74
C MET A 37 7.64 2.89 5.12
N GLY A 38 7.53 2.04 6.12
CA GLY A 38 7.28 2.48 7.47
C GLY A 38 5.84 2.79 7.77
N ASN A 39 4.93 2.39 6.91
CA ASN A 39 3.52 2.65 7.10
C ASN A 39 2.87 1.60 7.98
N ARG A 40 1.86 2.03 8.71
CA ARG A 40 1.03 1.08 9.43
C ARG A 40 0.20 0.27 8.45
N PRO A 41 -0.34 -0.85 8.89
CA PRO A 41 -1.25 -1.59 8.02
C PRO A 41 -2.41 -0.72 7.57
N LYS A 42 -2.70 -0.73 6.29
CA LYS A 42 -3.74 0.10 5.71
C LYS A 42 -4.84 -0.74 5.08
N ILE A 43 -5.02 -1.94 5.58
CA ILE A 43 -6.00 -2.84 4.98
C ILE A 43 -7.41 -2.29 5.06
N ASP A 44 -7.72 -1.57 6.12
CA ASP A 44 -9.05 -0.98 6.25
C ASP A 44 -9.27 0.11 5.21
N VAL A 45 -8.23 0.86 4.86
CA VAL A 45 -8.33 1.85 3.81
C VAL A 45 -8.60 1.18 2.47
N TYR A 46 -7.86 0.11 2.19
CA TYR A 46 -8.06 -0.62 0.94
C TYR A 46 -9.43 -1.27 0.90
N ALA A 47 -9.89 -1.79 2.04
CA ALA A 47 -11.22 -2.40 2.08
C ALA A 47 -12.29 -1.36 1.76
N ASP A 48 -12.12 -0.15 2.25
CA ASP A 48 -13.06 0.91 1.96
C ASP A 48 -13.06 1.27 0.48
N GLN A 49 -11.86 1.42 -0.09
CA GLN A 49 -11.75 1.80 -1.50
C GLN A 49 -12.26 0.71 -2.42
N CYS A 50 -11.92 -0.54 -2.12
CA CYS A 50 -12.32 -1.64 -2.97
C CYS A 50 -13.77 -2.05 -2.74
N GLY A 51 -14.34 -1.67 -1.61
CA GLY A 51 -15.71 -1.99 -1.30
C GLY A 51 -16.70 -1.39 -2.29
N ARG A 52 -16.35 -0.26 -2.90
CA ARG A 52 -17.22 0.34 -3.90
C ARG A 52 -17.37 -0.55 -5.13
N TYR A 53 -16.45 -1.45 -5.35
CA TYR A 53 -16.52 -2.41 -6.45
C TYR A 53 -16.95 -3.78 -5.96
N ARG A 54 -17.34 -3.89 -4.69
CA ARG A 54 -17.71 -5.16 -4.07
C ARG A 54 -16.58 -6.16 -4.11
N VAL A 55 -15.36 -5.66 -3.96
CA VAL A 55 -14.17 -6.48 -3.88
C VAL A 55 -13.64 -6.36 -2.47
N GLN A 56 -13.32 -7.50 -1.89
CA GLN A 56 -12.77 -7.52 -0.55
C GLN A 56 -11.30 -7.87 -0.60
N PRO A 57 -10.43 -7.02 -0.06
CA PRO A 57 -9.01 -7.37 -0.02
C PRO A 57 -8.77 -8.61 0.82
N SER A 58 -7.71 -9.32 0.51
CA SER A 58 -7.32 -10.47 1.31
C SER A 58 -6.51 -9.98 2.50
N GLU A 59 -7.18 -9.83 3.62
CA GLU A 59 -6.51 -9.36 4.82
C GLU A 59 -5.39 -10.31 5.28
N PRO A 60 -5.60 -11.64 5.27
CA PRO A 60 -4.51 -12.53 5.69
C PRO A 60 -3.27 -12.37 4.83
N ASP A 61 -3.46 -12.25 3.52
CA ASP A 61 -2.32 -12.09 2.63
C ASP A 61 -1.62 -10.77 2.87
N TYR A 62 -2.41 -9.71 3.00
CA TYR A 62 -1.84 -8.39 3.25
C TYR A 62 -1.04 -8.38 4.54
N MET A 63 -1.62 -8.93 5.61
CA MET A 63 -0.94 -8.88 6.89
C MET A 63 0.30 -9.75 6.93
N ALA A 64 0.29 -10.86 6.18
CA ALA A 64 1.49 -11.68 6.09
C ALA A 64 2.61 -10.93 5.40
N GLY A 65 2.29 -10.24 4.30
CA GLY A 65 3.28 -9.42 3.62
C GLY A 65 3.74 -8.27 4.48
N TRP A 66 2.81 -7.65 5.18
CA TRP A 66 3.15 -6.52 6.04
C TRP A 66 4.12 -6.97 7.14
N ALA A 67 3.88 -8.13 7.72
CA ALA A 67 4.76 -8.63 8.77
C ALA A 67 6.17 -8.85 8.24
N LEU A 68 6.28 -9.39 7.03
CA LEU A 68 7.59 -9.57 6.41
C LEU A 68 8.27 -8.24 6.18
N GLY A 69 7.55 -7.29 5.60
CA GLY A 69 8.11 -5.98 5.34
C GLY A 69 8.53 -5.26 6.62
N ALA A 70 7.73 -5.40 7.65
CA ALA A 70 8.05 -4.77 8.93
C ALA A 70 9.32 -5.36 9.52
N SER A 71 9.49 -6.66 9.38
CA SER A 71 10.70 -7.30 9.84
C SER A 71 11.93 -6.77 9.09
N GLU A 72 11.81 -6.63 7.78
CA GLU A 72 12.90 -6.10 6.99
C GLU A 72 13.18 -4.64 7.32
N PHE A 73 12.12 -3.87 7.53
CA PHE A 73 12.27 -2.47 7.90
C PHE A 73 13.03 -2.36 9.22
N ASN A 74 12.65 -3.15 10.19
CA ASN A 74 13.33 -3.11 11.49
C ASN A 74 14.78 -3.51 11.36
N THR A 75 15.07 -4.48 10.51
CA THR A 75 16.45 -4.90 10.30
C THR A 75 17.28 -3.77 9.72
N ARG A 76 16.73 -3.05 8.75
CA ARG A 76 17.47 -1.96 8.12
C ARG A 76 17.68 -0.79 9.06
N VAL A 77 16.64 -0.48 9.83
CA VAL A 77 16.67 0.73 10.64
C VAL A 77 17.31 0.49 11.97
N GLY A 78 17.01 -0.65 12.59
CA GLY A 78 17.47 -0.90 13.93
C GLY A 78 18.44 -2.04 14.06
N GLY A 79 18.57 -2.84 13.04
CA GLY A 79 19.36 -4.06 13.13
C GLY A 79 20.82 -3.81 13.41
N SER A 80 21.32 -2.69 12.95
CA SER A 80 22.74 -2.40 13.14
C SER A 80 23.07 -2.19 14.60
N LYS A 81 22.10 -1.99 15.42
CA LYS A 81 22.36 -1.81 16.83
C LYS A 81 22.65 -3.09 17.54
N MET A 82 22.26 -4.16 16.95
CA MET A 82 22.48 -5.44 17.56
C MET A 82 23.94 -5.86 17.41
#